data_ca95f518560fbc6889e0bd4f46552553
#
_entry.id   ca95f518560fbc6889e0bd4f46552553
#
_cell.length_a   1.000
_cell.length_b   1.000
_cell.length_c   1.000
_cell.angle_alpha   90.00
_cell.angle_beta   90.00
_cell.angle_gamma   90.00
#
_symmetry.space_group_name_H-M   'P 1'
#
loop_
_entity.id
_entity.type
_entity.pdbx_description
1 polymer ?
#
loop_
_entity_poly.entity_id
_entity_poly.type
_entity_poly.pdbx_seq_one_letter_code
_entity_poly.pdbx_strand_id
1 'polypeptide(L)'
;LYIREPRAGDDHFSVANRLSHFLTDSRPDLELSRLARDRKLRDEETLRAQTSRLIASDDFARFVRHFTDGWLNLSELRRDEPNIRLYPEYRLDDYLVGSMGRETRAFFAAMIRDNLPVRVLVDADFTFANDRLARHYGLPDVKGSALRRVKIPEGSPYGGLLTQASILKISADGTSTSPVLRGAWIMDRLVGQPPPPPPPGIPAVEPDIRGAKTIRELISQHT
;
A
#
# COMPACT_ATOMS: atom_id res chain seq x y z
N LEU A 1 -1.92 -20.46 -16.88
CA LEU A 1 -2.73 -20.01 -18.03
C LEU A 1 -1.79 -19.34 -19.02
N TYR A 2 -1.41 -20.04 -20.10
CA TYR A 2 -0.60 -19.43 -21.17
C TYR A 2 -1.51 -18.54 -22.00
N ILE A 3 -1.43 -17.24 -21.79
CA ILE A 3 -2.00 -16.26 -22.71
C ILE A 3 -1.10 -16.32 -23.95
N ARG A 4 -1.51 -16.98 -24.99
CA ARG A 4 -0.84 -16.86 -26.29
C ARG A 4 -1.03 -15.42 -26.73
N GLU A 5 0.05 -14.64 -26.75
CA GLU A 5 0.02 -13.35 -27.44
C GLU A 5 -0.27 -13.63 -28.93
N PRO A 6 -1.36 -13.11 -29.47
CA PRO A 6 -1.58 -13.16 -30.90
C PRO A 6 -0.46 -12.36 -31.57
N ARG A 7 -0.03 -12.85 -32.71
CA ARG A 7 0.91 -12.13 -33.58
C ARG A 7 0.44 -10.69 -33.79
N ALA A 8 1.41 -9.77 -33.78
CA ALA A 8 1.22 -8.34 -33.89
C ALA A 8 0.15 -7.94 -34.93
N GLY A 9 -0.90 -7.32 -34.46
CA GLY A 9 -1.96 -6.72 -35.27
C GLY A 9 -3.34 -7.25 -34.90
N ASP A 10 -4.16 -6.46 -34.33
CA ASP A 10 -5.61 -6.48 -34.44
C ASP A 10 -6.45 -7.45 -33.60
N ASP A 11 -6.00 -7.90 -32.45
CA ASP A 11 -6.87 -8.73 -31.63
C ASP A 11 -7.49 -7.94 -30.49
N HIS A 12 -8.73 -7.50 -30.67
CA HIS A 12 -9.54 -6.86 -29.62
C HIS A 12 -9.76 -7.74 -28.41
N PHE A 13 -9.74 -9.07 -28.56
CA PHE A 13 -9.81 -10.02 -27.45
C PHE A 13 -8.54 -9.98 -26.58
N SER A 14 -7.37 -9.77 -27.18
CA SER A 14 -6.14 -9.56 -26.41
C SER A 14 -6.19 -8.28 -25.59
N VAL A 15 -6.75 -7.21 -26.13
CA VAL A 15 -6.96 -5.96 -25.39
C VAL A 15 -7.92 -6.20 -24.22
N ALA A 16 -9.06 -6.88 -24.46
CA ALA A 16 -10.02 -7.23 -23.42
C ALA A 16 -9.37 -8.06 -22.30
N ASN A 17 -8.61 -9.10 -22.67
CA ASN A 17 -7.92 -9.96 -21.71
C ASN A 17 -6.92 -9.18 -20.86
N ARG A 18 -6.03 -8.40 -21.50
CA ARG A 18 -5.02 -7.60 -20.77
C ARG A 18 -5.66 -6.60 -19.84
N LEU A 19 -6.68 -5.87 -20.30
CA LEU A 19 -7.37 -4.87 -19.50
C LEU A 19 -8.07 -5.51 -18.28
N SER A 20 -8.79 -6.60 -18.48
CA SER A 20 -9.50 -7.31 -17.43
C SER A 20 -8.55 -7.94 -16.42
N HIS A 21 -7.55 -8.71 -16.89
CA HIS A 21 -6.58 -9.32 -15.99
C HIS A 21 -5.78 -8.28 -15.21
N PHE A 22 -5.40 -7.15 -15.84
CA PHE A 22 -4.66 -6.10 -15.15
C PHE A 22 -5.51 -5.42 -14.08
N LEU A 23 -6.75 -5.00 -14.39
CA LEU A 23 -7.56 -4.19 -13.49
C LEU A 23 -8.46 -4.98 -12.53
N THR A 24 -8.75 -6.24 -12.83
CA THR A 24 -9.71 -7.01 -12.03
C THR A 24 -9.23 -8.43 -11.68
N ASP A 25 -8.01 -8.79 -12.13
CA ASP A 25 -7.44 -10.14 -11.95
C ASP A 25 -8.45 -11.25 -12.33
N SER A 26 -9.15 -11.03 -13.42
CA SER A 26 -10.19 -11.94 -13.91
C SER A 26 -10.26 -11.96 -15.44
N ARG A 27 -10.98 -12.95 -15.97
CA ARG A 27 -11.33 -12.97 -17.40
C ARG A 27 -12.23 -11.79 -17.75
N PRO A 28 -12.25 -11.35 -19.05
CA PRO A 28 -13.17 -10.33 -19.51
C PRO A 28 -14.62 -10.62 -19.17
N ASP A 29 -15.33 -9.62 -18.70
CA ASP A 29 -16.76 -9.68 -18.49
C ASP A 29 -17.53 -9.68 -19.83
N LEU A 30 -18.84 -9.77 -19.76
CA LEU A 30 -19.70 -9.81 -20.94
C LEU A 30 -19.59 -8.57 -21.80
N GLU A 31 -19.44 -7.40 -21.17
CA GLU A 31 -19.32 -6.12 -21.88
C GLU A 31 -17.99 -6.00 -22.65
N LEU A 32 -16.86 -6.33 -22.01
CA LEU A 32 -15.57 -6.38 -22.69
C LEU A 32 -15.56 -7.40 -23.81
N SER A 33 -16.17 -8.59 -23.60
CA SER A 33 -16.27 -9.64 -24.59
C SER A 33 -17.12 -9.21 -25.80
N ARG A 34 -18.22 -8.45 -25.56
CA ARG A 34 -19.06 -7.89 -26.61
C ARG A 34 -18.29 -6.86 -27.42
N LEU A 35 -17.63 -5.89 -26.77
CA LEU A 35 -16.85 -4.84 -27.42
C LEU A 35 -15.66 -5.40 -28.21
N ALA A 36 -15.05 -6.50 -27.74
CA ALA A 36 -14.01 -7.21 -28.49
C ALA A 36 -14.54 -7.82 -29.78
N ARG A 37 -15.71 -8.49 -29.71
CA ARG A 37 -16.40 -9.05 -30.88
C ARG A 37 -16.79 -7.97 -31.89
N ASP A 38 -17.27 -6.83 -31.41
CA ASP A 38 -17.67 -5.68 -32.21
C ASP A 38 -16.48 -4.85 -32.72
N ARG A 39 -15.23 -5.26 -32.40
CA ARG A 39 -13.98 -4.60 -32.77
C ARG A 39 -13.88 -3.13 -32.34
N LYS A 40 -14.40 -2.78 -31.13
CA LYS A 40 -14.44 -1.42 -30.59
C LYS A 40 -13.37 -1.11 -29.56
N LEU A 41 -12.66 -2.11 -28.98
CA LEU A 41 -11.73 -1.89 -27.87
C LEU A 41 -10.41 -1.18 -28.22
N ARG A 42 -10.16 -0.85 -29.49
CA ARG A 42 -9.00 -0.05 -29.89
C ARG A 42 -9.37 1.41 -30.17
N ASP A 43 -10.66 1.73 -30.14
CA ASP A 43 -11.11 3.10 -30.09
C ASP A 43 -10.75 3.71 -28.74
N GLU A 44 -10.11 4.88 -28.74
CA GLU A 44 -9.56 5.51 -27.54
C GLU A 44 -10.66 5.86 -26.54
N GLU A 45 -11.78 6.38 -26.99
CA GLU A 45 -12.90 6.74 -26.14
C GLU A 45 -13.51 5.51 -25.48
N THR A 46 -13.74 4.44 -26.24
CA THR A 46 -14.23 3.18 -25.75
C THR A 46 -13.27 2.56 -24.73
N LEU A 47 -11.98 2.57 -25.02
CA LEU A 47 -10.96 2.04 -24.11
C LEU A 47 -10.92 2.80 -22.79
N ARG A 48 -10.96 4.14 -22.83
CA ARG A 48 -11.04 5.00 -21.64
C ARG A 48 -12.29 4.74 -20.82
N ALA A 49 -13.46 4.65 -21.48
CA ALA A 49 -14.72 4.38 -20.83
C ALA A 49 -14.70 3.01 -20.09
N GLN A 50 -14.18 1.96 -20.73
CA GLN A 50 -14.07 0.65 -20.11
C GLN A 50 -13.03 0.61 -18.98
N THR A 51 -11.91 1.30 -19.13
CA THR A 51 -10.91 1.44 -18.06
C THR A 51 -11.53 2.10 -16.82
N SER A 52 -12.24 3.22 -17.00
CA SER A 52 -12.92 3.92 -15.91
C SER A 52 -13.99 3.05 -15.26
N ARG A 53 -14.76 2.31 -16.05
CA ARG A 53 -15.79 1.38 -15.55
C ARG A 53 -15.18 0.29 -14.67
N LEU A 54 -14.08 -0.33 -15.10
CA LEU A 54 -13.41 -1.38 -14.33
C LEU A 54 -12.77 -0.85 -13.05
N ILE A 55 -12.16 0.34 -13.08
CA ILE A 55 -11.62 1.01 -11.88
C ILE A 55 -12.73 1.33 -10.87
N ALA A 56 -13.92 1.68 -11.35
CA ALA A 56 -15.08 1.94 -10.48
C ALA A 56 -15.72 0.66 -9.91
N SER A 57 -15.45 -0.50 -10.48
CA SER A 57 -16.05 -1.77 -10.04
C SER A 57 -15.48 -2.27 -8.71
N ASP A 58 -16.22 -3.16 -8.04
CA ASP A 58 -15.75 -3.83 -6.82
C ASP A 58 -14.57 -4.76 -7.10
N ASP A 59 -14.49 -5.33 -8.30
CA ASP A 59 -13.42 -6.23 -8.71
C ASP A 59 -12.05 -5.56 -8.80
N PHE A 60 -12.00 -4.23 -8.93
CA PHE A 60 -10.76 -3.45 -8.87
C PHE A 60 -10.01 -3.65 -7.54
N ALA A 61 -10.69 -4.04 -6.49
CA ALA A 61 -10.06 -4.36 -5.21
C ALA A 61 -9.02 -5.49 -5.31
N ARG A 62 -9.13 -6.39 -6.32
CA ARG A 62 -8.15 -7.46 -6.56
C ARG A 62 -6.84 -6.88 -7.06
N PHE A 63 -6.90 -5.99 -8.06
CA PHE A 63 -5.71 -5.25 -8.52
C PHE A 63 -5.05 -4.50 -7.37
N VAL A 64 -5.83 -3.70 -6.64
CA VAL A 64 -5.32 -2.91 -5.51
C VAL A 64 -4.58 -3.80 -4.51
N ARG A 65 -5.16 -4.96 -4.16
CA ARG A 65 -4.53 -5.92 -3.25
C ARG A 65 -3.22 -6.44 -3.81
N HIS A 66 -3.22 -7.02 -5.00
CA HIS A 66 -2.03 -7.66 -5.58
C HIS A 66 -0.93 -6.64 -5.84
N PHE A 67 -1.29 -5.47 -6.34
CA PHE A 67 -0.32 -4.42 -6.61
C PHE A 67 0.33 -3.91 -5.31
N THR A 68 -0.46 -3.57 -4.30
CA THR A 68 0.08 -3.03 -3.04
C THR A 68 0.81 -4.10 -2.23
N ASP A 69 0.37 -5.35 -2.27
CA ASP A 69 1.06 -6.47 -1.61
C ASP A 69 2.45 -6.69 -2.22
N GLY A 70 2.60 -6.61 -3.55
CA GLY A 70 3.88 -6.71 -4.22
C GLY A 70 4.73 -5.44 -4.11
N TRP A 71 4.15 -4.27 -4.42
CA TRP A 71 4.87 -3.00 -4.42
C TRP A 71 5.33 -2.59 -3.03
N LEU A 72 4.42 -2.58 -2.05
CA LEU A 72 4.67 -2.09 -0.70
C LEU A 72 5.06 -3.18 0.30
N ASN A 73 5.12 -4.43 -0.16
CA ASN A 73 5.42 -5.58 0.68
C ASN A 73 4.38 -5.82 1.80
N LEU A 74 3.11 -5.49 1.55
CA LEU A 74 2.04 -5.64 2.56
C LEU A 74 1.75 -7.10 2.93
N SER A 75 2.18 -8.08 2.14
CA SER A 75 2.14 -9.51 2.49
C SER A 75 2.93 -9.81 3.78
N GLU A 76 3.99 -9.04 4.06
CA GLU A 76 4.84 -9.18 5.24
C GLU A 76 4.28 -8.52 6.51
N LEU A 77 3.11 -7.89 6.42
CA LEU A 77 2.53 -7.15 7.56
C LEU A 77 2.34 -8.00 8.82
N ARG A 78 2.24 -9.33 8.67
CA ARG A 78 2.08 -10.29 9.76
C ARG A 78 3.35 -11.06 10.11
N ARG A 79 4.48 -10.78 9.44
CA ARG A 79 5.74 -11.51 9.66
C ARG A 79 6.25 -11.33 11.09
N ASP A 80 6.34 -10.07 11.54
CA ASP A 80 6.89 -9.74 12.84
C ASP A 80 5.76 -9.32 13.80
N GLU A 81 5.71 -9.98 14.96
CA GLU A 81 4.76 -9.61 16.00
C GLU A 81 5.38 -8.58 16.95
N PRO A 82 4.60 -7.60 17.45
CA PRO A 82 5.08 -6.69 18.47
C PRO A 82 5.50 -7.44 19.74
N ASN A 83 6.63 -7.07 20.32
CA ASN A 83 7.10 -7.68 21.56
C ASN A 83 6.09 -7.47 22.68
N ILE A 84 5.56 -8.57 23.21
CA ILE A 84 4.48 -8.55 24.20
C ILE A 84 4.86 -7.85 25.51
N ARG A 85 6.15 -7.83 25.88
CA ARG A 85 6.60 -7.16 27.11
C ARG A 85 6.65 -5.66 26.95
N LEU A 86 6.94 -5.19 25.70
CA LEU A 86 7.02 -3.76 25.37
C LEU A 86 5.66 -3.19 24.96
N TYR A 87 4.85 -4.00 24.29
CA TYR A 87 3.58 -3.57 23.69
C TYR A 87 2.44 -4.54 24.00
N PRO A 88 2.10 -4.74 25.29
CA PRO A 88 1.09 -5.72 25.68
C PRO A 88 -0.29 -5.43 25.10
N GLU A 89 -0.61 -4.16 24.79
CA GLU A 89 -1.89 -3.72 24.23
C GLU A 89 -2.08 -4.10 22.77
N TYR A 90 -1.00 -4.48 22.07
CA TYR A 90 -1.07 -4.94 20.68
C TYR A 90 -1.08 -6.46 20.54
N ARG A 91 -0.95 -7.17 21.66
CA ARG A 91 -0.98 -8.63 21.63
C ARG A 91 -2.31 -9.13 21.09
N LEU A 92 -2.23 -10.01 20.07
CA LEU A 92 -3.41 -10.64 19.46
C LEU A 92 -4.42 -9.65 18.87
N ASP A 93 -4.01 -8.42 18.57
CA ASP A 93 -4.87 -7.44 17.93
C ASP A 93 -4.90 -7.60 16.39
N ASP A 94 -5.41 -8.75 15.95
CA ASP A 94 -5.60 -9.05 14.54
C ASP A 94 -6.52 -8.05 13.84
N TYR A 95 -7.43 -7.45 14.60
CA TYR A 95 -8.34 -6.44 14.05
C TYR A 95 -7.58 -5.15 13.69
N LEU A 96 -6.65 -4.72 14.52
CA LEU A 96 -5.78 -3.58 14.22
C LEU A 96 -4.88 -3.89 13.01
N VAL A 97 -4.16 -5.01 13.02
CA VAL A 97 -3.25 -5.40 11.93
C VAL A 97 -4.00 -5.52 10.59
N GLY A 98 -5.18 -6.14 10.62
CA GLY A 98 -6.05 -6.21 9.45
C GLY A 98 -6.53 -4.85 8.97
N SER A 99 -6.77 -3.90 9.90
CA SER A 99 -7.18 -2.54 9.56
C SER A 99 -6.05 -1.73 8.95
N MET A 100 -4.80 -1.88 9.40
CA MET A 100 -3.62 -1.24 8.81
C MET A 100 -3.46 -1.58 7.33
N GLY A 101 -3.54 -2.85 6.96
CA GLY A 101 -3.44 -3.25 5.54
C GLY A 101 -4.63 -2.76 4.70
N ARG A 102 -5.83 -2.74 5.28
CA ARG A 102 -7.02 -2.22 4.60
C ARG A 102 -6.96 -0.70 4.39
N GLU A 103 -6.41 0.06 5.33
CA GLU A 103 -6.15 1.49 5.21
C GLU A 103 -5.33 1.80 3.96
N THR A 104 -4.16 1.18 3.85
CA THR A 104 -3.23 1.43 2.75
C THR A 104 -3.85 1.09 1.39
N ARG A 105 -4.57 -0.03 1.30
CA ARG A 105 -5.29 -0.41 0.08
C ARG A 105 -6.41 0.56 -0.26
N ALA A 106 -7.18 1.02 0.73
CA ALA A 106 -8.24 2.00 0.52
C ALA A 106 -7.67 3.36 0.09
N PHE A 107 -6.57 3.79 0.68
CA PHE A 107 -5.86 5.01 0.33
C PHE A 107 -5.35 4.95 -1.12
N PHE A 108 -4.69 3.88 -1.51
CA PHE A 108 -4.21 3.67 -2.88
C PHE A 108 -5.36 3.60 -3.89
N ALA A 109 -6.44 2.89 -3.55
CA ALA A 109 -7.64 2.84 -4.40
C ALA A 109 -8.25 4.23 -4.63
N ALA A 110 -8.33 5.04 -3.57
CA ALA A 110 -8.83 6.41 -3.66
C ALA A 110 -7.92 7.28 -4.54
N MET A 111 -6.59 7.15 -4.42
CA MET A 111 -5.66 7.87 -5.27
C MET A 111 -5.93 7.65 -6.76
N ILE A 112 -6.20 6.39 -7.15
CA ILE A 112 -6.47 6.05 -8.55
C ILE A 112 -7.88 6.50 -8.95
N ARG A 113 -8.91 6.18 -8.15
CA ARG A 113 -10.31 6.51 -8.46
C ARG A 113 -10.57 8.01 -8.56
N ASP A 114 -9.97 8.77 -7.66
CA ASP A 114 -10.12 10.22 -7.58
C ASP A 114 -9.07 10.97 -8.42
N ASN A 115 -8.19 10.24 -9.13
CA ASN A 115 -7.07 10.78 -9.92
C ASN A 115 -6.24 11.80 -9.15
N LEU A 116 -5.85 11.44 -7.90
CA LEU A 116 -5.11 12.34 -7.03
C LEU A 116 -3.64 12.46 -7.48
N PRO A 117 -3.02 13.61 -7.26
CA PRO A 117 -1.61 13.81 -7.63
C PRO A 117 -0.68 12.94 -6.76
N VAL A 118 0.45 12.50 -7.34
CA VAL A 118 1.42 11.60 -6.67
C VAL A 118 1.94 12.17 -5.34
N ARG A 119 2.01 13.49 -5.18
CA ARG A 119 2.40 14.13 -3.92
C ARG A 119 1.57 13.68 -2.71
N VAL A 120 0.33 13.23 -2.93
CA VAL A 120 -0.56 12.72 -1.89
C VAL A 120 0.01 11.45 -1.23
N LEU A 121 0.90 10.71 -1.90
CA LEU A 121 1.64 9.61 -1.26
C LEU A 121 2.48 10.07 -0.07
N VAL A 122 2.99 11.29 -0.12
CA VAL A 122 3.87 11.83 0.93
C VAL A 122 3.14 12.77 1.86
N ASP A 123 2.25 13.60 1.30
CA ASP A 123 1.55 14.65 2.02
C ASP A 123 0.05 14.60 1.71
N ALA A 124 -0.69 14.01 2.63
CA ALA A 124 -2.14 13.90 2.55
C ALA A 124 -2.81 14.42 3.82
N ASP A 125 -3.90 15.14 3.64
CA ASP A 125 -4.74 15.64 4.73
C ASP A 125 -5.84 14.66 5.15
N PHE A 126 -5.78 13.41 4.66
CA PHE A 126 -6.73 12.36 4.96
C PHE A 126 -6.08 10.98 5.06
N THR A 127 -6.77 10.09 5.73
CA THR A 127 -6.53 8.64 5.69
C THR A 127 -7.85 7.86 5.67
N PHE A 128 -7.78 6.53 5.73
CA PHE A 128 -8.94 5.64 5.89
C PHE A 128 -8.83 4.91 7.22
N ALA A 129 -9.78 5.13 8.11
CA ALA A 129 -9.78 4.51 9.42
C ALA A 129 -11.15 3.94 9.81
N ASN A 130 -11.12 2.88 10.61
CA ASN A 130 -12.22 2.42 11.45
C ASN A 130 -11.96 2.85 12.90
N ASP A 131 -12.83 2.46 13.81
CA ASP A 131 -12.74 2.81 15.23
C ASP A 131 -11.42 2.39 15.90
N ARG A 132 -10.91 1.19 15.58
CA ARG A 132 -9.67 0.68 16.17
C ARG A 132 -8.43 1.39 15.64
N LEU A 133 -8.37 1.62 14.34
CA LEU A 133 -7.24 2.32 13.71
C LEU A 133 -7.24 3.81 14.06
N ALA A 134 -8.42 4.44 14.12
CA ALA A 134 -8.54 5.82 14.57
C ALA A 134 -8.04 6.01 16.01
N ARG A 135 -8.37 5.07 16.91
CA ARG A 135 -7.84 5.06 18.28
C ARG A 135 -6.30 4.93 18.30
N HIS A 136 -5.75 4.10 17.42
CA HIS A 136 -4.30 3.94 17.27
C HIS A 136 -3.61 5.26 16.86
N TYR A 137 -4.24 6.04 15.97
CA TYR A 137 -3.73 7.34 15.53
C TYR A 137 -4.13 8.51 16.44
N GLY A 138 -4.95 8.29 17.45
CA GLY A 138 -5.51 9.37 18.26
C GLY A 138 -6.51 10.26 17.51
N LEU A 139 -7.13 9.74 16.45
CA LEU A 139 -8.15 10.48 15.69
C LEU A 139 -9.52 10.40 16.38
N PRO A 140 -10.22 11.53 16.56
CA PRO A 140 -11.50 11.56 17.24
C PRO A 140 -12.65 11.05 16.34
N ASP A 141 -13.76 10.70 16.98
CA ASP A 141 -15.10 10.55 16.37
C ASP A 141 -15.29 9.47 15.29
N VAL A 142 -14.37 8.52 15.15
CA VAL A 142 -14.54 7.39 14.24
C VAL A 142 -15.16 6.22 14.99
N LYS A 143 -16.34 5.76 14.57
CA LYS A 143 -17.07 4.66 15.20
C LYS A 143 -17.35 3.53 14.21
N GLY A 144 -17.27 2.29 14.70
CA GLY A 144 -17.60 1.08 13.95
C GLY A 144 -16.49 0.55 13.06
N SER A 145 -16.72 -0.65 12.52
CA SER A 145 -15.70 -1.47 11.86
C SER A 145 -15.43 -1.10 10.40
N ALA A 146 -16.34 -0.35 9.76
CA ALA A 146 -16.18 0.06 8.37
C ALA A 146 -15.09 1.13 8.24
N LEU A 147 -14.16 0.93 7.31
CA LEU A 147 -13.21 1.98 6.94
C LEU A 147 -13.95 3.12 6.25
N ARG A 148 -13.59 4.34 6.62
CA ARG A 148 -14.08 5.57 6.00
C ARG A 148 -12.96 6.57 5.86
N ARG A 149 -13.08 7.46 4.88
CA ARG A 149 -12.15 8.58 4.72
C ARG A 149 -12.28 9.52 5.93
N VAL A 150 -11.16 9.80 6.58
CA VAL A 150 -11.08 10.64 7.79
C VAL A 150 -10.08 11.74 7.51
N LYS A 151 -10.45 12.97 7.85
CA LYS A 151 -9.53 14.11 7.76
C LYS A 151 -8.47 14.00 8.87
N ILE A 152 -7.23 14.24 8.50
CA ILE A 152 -6.12 14.32 9.45
C ILE A 152 -6.06 15.75 10.00
N PRO A 153 -6.01 15.94 11.33
CA PRO A 153 -5.89 17.28 11.93
C PRO A 153 -4.63 17.98 11.47
N GLU A 154 -4.70 19.30 11.34
CA GLU A 154 -3.55 20.14 11.04
C GLU A 154 -2.49 20.00 12.14
N GLY A 155 -1.21 19.95 11.77
CA GLY A 155 -0.10 19.72 12.69
C GLY A 155 0.05 18.28 13.18
N SER A 156 -0.79 17.33 12.69
CA SER A 156 -0.62 15.91 12.98
C SER A 156 0.71 15.38 12.42
N PRO A 157 1.40 14.46 13.13
CA PRO A 157 2.56 13.77 12.57
C PRO A 157 2.20 12.76 11.48
N TYR A 158 0.91 12.52 11.26
CA TYR A 158 0.39 11.61 10.25
C TYR A 158 0.01 12.38 8.99
N GLY A 159 0.18 11.74 7.84
CA GLY A 159 -0.18 12.26 6.52
C GLY A 159 0.55 11.52 5.43
N GLY A 160 -0.21 10.96 4.47
CA GLY A 160 0.34 10.16 3.39
C GLY A 160 0.81 8.76 3.79
N LEU A 161 1.30 8.04 2.79
CA LEU A 161 1.64 6.62 2.88
C LEU A 161 2.72 6.32 3.94
N LEU A 162 3.75 7.17 4.03
CA LEU A 162 4.93 6.94 4.88
C LEU A 162 4.62 6.92 6.38
N THR A 163 3.50 7.50 6.78
CA THR A 163 3.07 7.55 8.17
C THR A 163 1.96 6.56 8.49
N GLN A 164 1.51 5.78 7.51
CA GLN A 164 0.51 4.73 7.75
C GLN A 164 1.09 3.59 8.60
N ALA A 165 0.27 3.10 9.50
CA ALA A 165 0.68 2.06 10.47
C ALA A 165 1.20 0.79 9.81
N SER A 166 0.68 0.41 8.65
CA SER A 166 1.18 -0.74 7.87
C SER A 166 2.63 -0.55 7.46
N ILE A 167 2.99 0.62 6.91
CA ILE A 167 4.35 0.93 6.44
C ILE A 167 5.31 1.05 7.61
N LEU A 168 4.87 1.68 8.69
CA LEU A 168 5.66 1.79 9.92
C LEU A 168 5.93 0.40 10.51
N LYS A 169 4.94 -0.50 10.48
CA LYS A 169 5.09 -1.87 11.00
C LYS A 169 6.01 -2.73 10.12
N ILE A 170 5.88 -2.72 8.81
CA ILE A 170 6.73 -3.51 7.89
C ILE A 170 8.20 -3.13 8.01
N SER A 171 8.50 -1.86 8.31
CA SER A 171 9.85 -1.33 8.46
C SER A 171 10.35 -1.34 9.92
N ALA A 172 9.73 -2.15 10.79
CA ALA A 172 10.10 -2.35 12.19
C ALA A 172 10.38 -3.83 12.43
N ASP A 173 11.08 -4.15 13.54
CA ASP A 173 11.46 -5.51 13.94
C ASP A 173 10.57 -6.11 15.05
N GLY A 174 9.49 -5.43 15.42
CA GLY A 174 8.61 -5.82 16.52
C GLY A 174 9.06 -5.36 17.91
N THR A 175 10.28 -4.88 18.06
CA THR A 175 10.81 -4.32 19.33
C THR A 175 11.03 -2.82 19.24
N SER A 176 11.53 -2.35 18.10
CA SER A 176 11.82 -0.94 17.86
C SER A 176 11.54 -0.55 16.41
N THR A 177 11.47 0.76 16.18
CA THR A 177 11.47 1.29 14.82
C THR A 177 12.91 1.45 14.33
N SER A 178 13.16 1.10 13.07
CA SER A 178 14.46 1.28 12.44
C SER A 178 14.40 2.33 11.33
N PRO A 179 14.94 3.55 11.55
CA PRO A 179 15.02 4.56 10.50
C PRO A 179 15.85 4.10 9.31
N VAL A 180 16.87 3.27 9.52
CA VAL A 180 17.72 2.71 8.47
C VAL A 180 16.92 1.76 7.58
N LEU A 181 16.21 0.80 8.17
CA LEU A 181 15.35 -0.12 7.43
C LEU A 181 14.25 0.63 6.67
N ARG A 182 13.67 1.67 7.29
CA ARG A 182 12.68 2.52 6.63
C ARG A 182 13.27 3.30 5.47
N GLY A 183 14.46 3.87 5.62
CA GLY A 183 15.18 4.54 4.55
C GLY A 183 15.48 3.59 3.39
N ALA A 184 15.95 2.38 3.68
CA ALA A 184 16.18 1.35 2.67
C ALA A 184 14.88 0.95 1.96
N TRP A 185 13.79 0.78 2.69
CA TRP A 185 12.47 0.50 2.13
C TRP A 185 11.99 1.64 1.19
N ILE A 186 12.17 2.91 1.58
CA ILE A 186 11.82 4.06 0.74
C ILE A 186 12.63 4.05 -0.56
N MET A 187 13.95 3.86 -0.44
CA MET A 187 14.84 3.81 -1.61
C MET A 187 14.46 2.68 -2.56
N ASP A 188 14.17 1.49 -2.04
CA ASP A 188 13.77 0.34 -2.84
C ASP A 188 12.37 0.51 -3.46
N ARG A 189 11.35 0.82 -2.64
CA ARG A 189 9.94 0.72 -3.03
C ARG A 189 9.35 1.98 -3.66
N LEU A 190 9.83 3.17 -3.28
CA LEU A 190 9.31 4.43 -3.80
C LEU A 190 10.24 5.08 -4.81
N VAL A 191 11.56 5.00 -4.59
CA VAL A 191 12.54 5.60 -5.50
C VAL A 191 12.99 4.62 -6.59
N GLY A 192 12.88 3.30 -6.34
CA GLY A 192 13.34 2.25 -7.26
C GLY A 192 14.87 2.13 -7.34
N GLN A 193 15.56 2.56 -6.29
CA GLN A 193 17.03 2.49 -6.15
C GLN A 193 17.39 1.80 -4.83
N PRO A 194 17.33 0.46 -4.76
CA PRO A 194 17.66 -0.26 -3.55
C PRO A 194 19.10 0.05 -3.13
N PRO A 195 19.37 0.27 -1.84
CA PRO A 195 20.73 0.47 -1.36
C PRO A 195 21.57 -0.80 -1.60
N PRO A 196 22.87 -0.66 -1.84
CA PRO A 196 23.75 -1.81 -1.97
C PRO A 196 23.74 -2.63 -0.67
N PRO A 197 23.94 -3.95 -0.74
CA PRO A 197 24.07 -4.77 0.46
C PRO A 197 25.27 -4.28 1.30
N PRO A 198 25.17 -4.39 2.64
CA PRO A 198 26.28 -4.02 3.51
C PRO A 198 27.53 -4.82 3.13
N PRO A 199 28.73 -4.23 3.26
CA PRO A 199 29.97 -4.94 3.00
C PRO A 199 30.09 -6.23 3.83
N PRO A 200 30.65 -7.31 3.28
CA PRO A 200 30.82 -8.56 4.02
C PRO A 200 31.65 -8.34 5.30
N GLY A 201 31.23 -8.93 6.40
CA GLY A 201 31.97 -8.90 7.67
C GLY A 201 31.69 -7.68 8.56
N ILE A 202 30.78 -6.77 8.17
CA ILE A 202 30.27 -5.76 9.10
C ILE A 202 29.07 -6.39 9.82
N PRO A 203 29.19 -6.65 11.15
CA PRO A 203 28.03 -7.09 11.91
C PRO A 203 26.94 -6.02 11.82
N ALA A 204 25.66 -6.45 11.72
CA ALA A 204 24.54 -5.54 11.89
C ALA A 204 24.70 -4.86 13.26
N VAL A 205 25.02 -3.58 13.25
CA VAL A 205 25.07 -2.80 14.49
C VAL A 205 23.62 -2.63 14.92
N GLU A 206 23.18 -3.44 15.88
CA GLU A 206 22.00 -3.09 16.64
C GLU A 206 22.32 -1.78 17.34
N PRO A 207 21.53 -0.71 17.14
CA PRO A 207 21.79 0.55 17.82
C PRO A 207 21.77 0.27 19.32
N ASP A 208 22.86 0.56 20.03
CA ASP A 208 22.88 0.50 21.48
C ASP A 208 21.95 1.61 22.02
N ILE A 209 20.72 1.22 22.33
CA ILE A 209 19.71 2.13 22.87
C ILE A 209 19.91 2.49 24.34
N ARG A 210 20.96 1.94 24.97
CA ARG A 210 21.28 2.25 26.36
C ARG A 210 21.71 3.69 26.50
N GLY A 211 20.88 4.51 27.18
CA GLY A 211 21.16 5.90 27.48
C GLY A 211 20.54 6.96 26.58
N ALA A 212 20.00 6.63 25.41
CA ALA A 212 19.24 7.55 24.57
C ALA A 212 17.76 7.51 24.96
N LYS A 213 17.16 8.68 25.11
CA LYS A 213 15.72 8.82 25.44
C LYS A 213 14.84 8.82 24.18
N THR A 214 15.43 9.11 23.01
CA THR A 214 14.72 9.16 21.73
C THR A 214 15.58 8.56 20.61
N ILE A 215 14.94 8.03 19.57
CA ILE A 215 15.62 7.52 18.36
C ILE A 215 16.41 8.63 17.65
N ARG A 216 15.95 9.89 17.74
CA ARG A 216 16.68 11.04 17.17
C ARG A 216 18.02 11.26 17.88
N GLU A 217 18.07 11.13 19.20
CA GLU A 217 19.31 11.22 19.97
C GLU A 217 20.28 10.08 19.61
N LEU A 218 19.75 8.87 19.38
CA LEU A 218 20.53 7.73 18.92
C LEU A 218 21.22 7.99 17.58
N ILE A 219 20.47 8.46 16.59
CA ILE A 219 21.00 8.74 15.25
C ILE A 219 22.04 9.86 15.30
N SER A 220 21.81 10.90 16.11
CA SER A 220 22.74 12.03 16.23
C SER A 220 24.08 11.68 16.91
N GLN A 221 24.18 10.53 17.59
CA GLN A 221 25.42 10.04 18.18
C GLN A 221 26.30 9.26 17.19
N HIS A 222 25.75 8.93 16.01
CA HIS A 222 26.44 8.15 14.96
C HIS A 222 26.77 8.96 13.70
N THR A 223 26.49 10.28 13.70
CA THR A 223 26.92 11.25 12.69
C THR A 223 28.09 12.08 13.20
#